data_4572e71d2ea997319ec03ad40269ef2c
#
_entry.id   4572e71d2ea997319ec03ad40269ef2c
#
_cell.length_a   1.000
_cell.length_b   1.000
_cell.length_c   1.000
_cell.angle_alpha   90.00
_cell.angle_beta   90.00
_cell.angle_gamma   90.00
#
_symmetry.space_group_name_H-M   'P 1'
#
loop_
_entity.id
_entity.type
_entity.pdbx_description
1 polymer ?
#
loop_
_entity_poly.entity_id
_entity_poly.type
_entity_poly.pdbx_seq_one_letter_code
_entity_poly.pdbx_strand_id
1 'polypeptide(L)'
;MRCPPLRSTAILFCSLLFATPAGAATCGGDFSAFLVAMSREAAAVGISRTVTDNAFAGLTQDGAVLAFDRRQRGTFRKSFEEYAATRVVPARINRARQLMHRHAALLARIERQFGVPATLLMAIWTLESDNGTGDMGKLPVIRTLATLAHDCRRTELFQSELLAALQIVQRGDLALRELIGAYAGEISQTQFLPSSYIKYGVDYDGDGRVDLRRSVPDVLASTANLLKSNGWRAGRRSARARRISRSCASGTGLWYTARPWLSLPNG
;
A
#
# COMPACT_ATOMS: atom_id res chain seq x y z
N MET A 1 19.59 53.58 59.87
CA MET A 1 20.21 52.76 58.92
C MET A 1 19.49 51.42 58.89
N ARG A 2 18.66 51.14 57.87
CA ARG A 2 17.85 49.92 57.75
C ARG A 2 18.45 49.12 56.56
N CYS A 3 18.96 47.88 56.79
CA CYS A 3 19.37 46.97 55.75
C CYS A 3 18.13 46.40 55.00
N PRO A 4 18.19 46.23 53.66
CA PRO A 4 17.15 45.52 52.92
C PRO A 4 17.37 44.00 52.93
N PRO A 5 16.28 43.20 52.79
CA PRO A 5 16.37 41.75 52.84
C PRO A 5 16.86 41.17 51.50
N LEU A 6 17.74 40.14 51.58
CA LEU A 6 18.16 39.31 50.44
C LEU A 6 16.96 38.53 49.90
N ARG A 7 16.67 38.71 48.59
CA ARG A 7 15.74 37.85 47.84
C ARG A 7 16.50 36.64 47.31
N SER A 8 16.18 35.48 47.82
CA SER A 8 16.65 34.19 47.29
C SER A 8 15.94 33.88 45.96
N THR A 9 16.68 33.93 44.87
CA THR A 9 16.21 33.51 43.54
C THR A 9 16.36 32.00 43.41
N ALA A 10 15.27 31.26 43.50
CA ALA A 10 15.26 29.83 43.22
C ALA A 10 15.41 29.60 41.69
N ILE A 11 16.54 29.05 41.25
CA ILE A 11 16.78 28.66 39.86
C ILE A 11 16.12 27.29 39.69
N LEU A 12 15.01 27.28 38.97
CA LEU A 12 14.34 26.05 38.53
C LEU A 12 15.13 25.40 37.42
N PHE A 13 15.85 24.33 37.72
CA PHE A 13 16.55 23.53 36.74
C PHE A 13 15.52 22.72 35.92
N CYS A 14 15.14 23.22 34.75
CA CYS A 14 14.32 22.49 33.80
C CYS A 14 15.19 21.43 33.10
N SER A 15 15.13 20.18 33.57
CA SER A 15 15.83 19.04 32.93
C SER A 15 15.16 18.75 31.59
N LEU A 16 15.75 19.26 30.52
CA LEU A 16 15.41 18.86 29.15
C LEU A 16 15.83 17.40 28.95
N LEU A 17 14.86 16.49 29.03
CA LEU A 17 15.02 15.11 28.58
C LEU A 17 15.21 15.15 27.05
N PHE A 18 16.45 15.07 26.60
CA PHE A 18 16.77 14.80 25.21
C PHE A 18 16.31 13.37 24.89
N ALA A 19 15.12 13.25 24.27
CA ALA A 19 14.74 12.01 23.61
C ALA A 19 15.75 11.77 22.48
N THR A 20 16.62 10.78 22.65
CA THR A 20 17.49 10.30 21.57
C THR A 20 16.59 9.88 20.40
N PRO A 21 16.84 10.32 19.17
CA PRO A 21 16.08 9.83 18.03
C PRO A 21 16.20 8.31 18.01
N ALA A 22 15.08 7.61 17.99
CA ALA A 22 15.08 6.17 17.79
C ALA A 22 15.74 5.92 16.44
N GLY A 23 16.93 5.33 16.44
CA GLY A 23 17.62 4.98 15.21
C GLY A 23 16.74 4.03 14.40
N ALA A 24 16.65 4.27 13.09
CA ALA A 24 15.91 3.43 12.18
C ALA A 24 16.29 1.94 12.33
N ALA A 25 15.33 1.03 12.24
CA ALA A 25 15.60 -0.39 12.38
C ALA A 25 16.62 -0.84 11.32
N THR A 26 17.74 -1.36 11.78
CA THR A 26 18.81 -1.79 10.89
C THR A 26 18.44 -3.11 10.25
N CYS A 27 18.57 -3.22 8.94
CA CYS A 27 18.34 -4.45 8.21
C CYS A 27 19.45 -5.48 8.48
N GLY A 28 19.18 -6.76 8.25
CA GLY A 28 20.14 -7.85 8.49
C GLY A 28 20.32 -8.19 9.97
N GLY A 29 21.22 -9.11 10.24
CA GLY A 29 21.50 -9.57 11.60
C GLY A 29 20.38 -10.41 12.21
N ASP A 30 20.16 -10.27 13.52
CA ASP A 30 19.12 -11.00 14.24
C ASP A 30 17.73 -10.46 13.92
N PHE A 31 16.86 -11.33 13.44
CA PHE A 31 15.50 -10.95 13.03
C PHE A 31 14.62 -10.53 14.22
N SER A 32 14.83 -11.12 15.39
CA SER A 32 14.07 -10.75 16.59
C SER A 32 14.45 -9.36 17.07
N ALA A 33 15.75 -9.03 17.04
CA ALA A 33 16.21 -7.67 17.35
C ALA A 33 15.66 -6.63 16.36
N PHE A 34 15.58 -6.98 15.06
CA PHE A 34 14.94 -6.16 14.05
C PHE A 34 13.46 -5.91 14.36
N LEU A 35 12.68 -6.93 14.73
CA LEU A 35 11.27 -6.77 15.10
C LEU A 35 11.08 -5.89 16.34
N VAL A 36 11.98 -5.99 17.33
CA VAL A 36 11.99 -5.09 18.50
C VAL A 36 12.24 -3.63 18.06
N ALA A 37 13.16 -3.40 17.15
CA ALA A 37 13.39 -2.05 16.60
C ALA A 37 12.17 -1.53 15.84
N MET A 38 11.55 -2.35 14.98
CA MET A 38 10.32 -2.02 14.28
C MET A 38 9.15 -1.72 15.23
N SER A 39 9.06 -2.40 16.37
CA SER A 39 8.05 -2.10 17.39
C SER A 39 8.23 -0.70 17.99
N ARG A 40 9.47 -0.25 18.15
CA ARG A 40 9.77 1.12 18.63
C ARG A 40 9.40 2.17 17.58
N GLU A 41 9.71 1.92 16.31
CA GLU A 41 9.31 2.79 15.20
C GLU A 41 7.77 2.87 15.08
N ALA A 42 7.09 1.73 15.19
CA ALA A 42 5.63 1.68 15.21
C ALA A 42 5.04 2.53 16.33
N ALA A 43 5.61 2.44 17.55
CA ALA A 43 5.20 3.26 18.68
C ALA A 43 5.42 4.76 18.43
N ALA A 44 6.53 5.13 17.78
CA ALA A 44 6.83 6.52 17.43
C ALA A 44 5.82 7.14 16.45
N VAL A 45 5.15 6.32 15.63
CA VAL A 45 4.07 6.76 14.71
C VAL A 45 2.66 6.47 15.25
N GLY A 46 2.52 6.18 16.55
CA GLY A 46 1.22 6.07 17.23
C GLY A 46 0.56 4.69 17.14
N ILE A 47 1.30 3.65 16.72
CA ILE A 47 0.78 2.28 16.71
C ILE A 47 0.95 1.69 18.12
N SER A 48 -0.13 1.14 18.67
CA SER A 48 -0.14 0.59 20.03
C SER A 48 0.75 -0.65 20.17
N ARG A 49 1.29 -0.83 21.36
CA ARG A 49 2.10 -2.02 21.71
C ARG A 49 1.30 -3.31 21.52
N THR A 50 0.01 -3.30 21.84
CA THR A 50 -0.87 -4.45 21.64
C THR A 50 -0.90 -4.91 20.19
N VAL A 51 -0.94 -3.97 19.22
CA VAL A 51 -0.92 -4.31 17.80
C VAL A 51 0.41 -4.93 17.40
N THR A 52 1.53 -4.35 17.80
CA THR A 52 2.87 -4.88 17.46
C THR A 52 3.15 -6.21 18.13
N ASP A 53 2.81 -6.37 19.41
CA ASP A 53 3.03 -7.63 20.15
C ASP A 53 2.23 -8.78 19.49
N ASN A 54 0.97 -8.54 19.11
CA ASN A 54 0.15 -9.53 18.40
C ASN A 54 0.67 -9.80 16.99
N ALA A 55 1.12 -8.77 16.27
CA ALA A 55 1.56 -8.89 14.88
C ALA A 55 2.91 -9.63 14.76
N PHE A 56 3.79 -9.48 15.76
CA PHE A 56 5.14 -10.02 15.74
C PHE A 56 5.31 -11.29 16.58
N ALA A 57 4.26 -11.72 17.30
CA ALA A 57 4.29 -12.94 18.12
C ALA A 57 4.68 -14.16 17.27
N GLY A 58 5.82 -14.77 17.59
CA GLY A 58 6.32 -15.96 16.90
C GLY A 58 6.69 -15.75 15.43
N LEU A 59 6.82 -14.50 14.99
CA LEU A 59 7.11 -14.19 13.59
C LEU A 59 8.53 -14.65 13.21
N THR A 60 8.63 -15.35 12.09
CA THR A 60 9.91 -15.81 11.51
C THR A 60 10.03 -15.34 10.07
N GLN A 61 11.25 -15.20 9.58
CA GLN A 61 11.49 -14.89 8.17
C GLN A 61 10.86 -15.94 7.24
N ASP A 62 10.45 -15.50 6.07
CA ASP A 62 9.92 -16.35 5.01
C ASP A 62 10.95 -16.51 3.88
N GLY A 63 11.66 -17.64 3.91
CA GLY A 63 12.66 -17.95 2.88
C GLY A 63 12.08 -18.07 1.46
N ALA A 64 10.79 -18.47 1.34
CA ALA A 64 10.14 -18.56 0.04
C ALA A 64 9.87 -17.16 -0.55
N VAL A 65 9.49 -16.19 0.29
CA VAL A 65 9.33 -14.79 -0.11
C VAL A 65 10.67 -14.22 -0.61
N LEU A 66 11.77 -14.44 0.11
CA LEU A 66 13.10 -14.00 -0.31
C LEU A 66 13.53 -14.65 -1.63
N ALA A 67 13.35 -15.96 -1.76
CA ALA A 67 13.68 -16.68 -2.97
C ALA A 67 12.86 -16.20 -4.17
N PHE A 68 11.57 -15.91 -3.97
CA PHE A 68 10.72 -15.36 -5.01
C PHE A 68 11.17 -13.96 -5.41
N ASP A 69 11.42 -13.07 -4.43
CA ASP A 69 11.83 -11.69 -4.68
C ASP A 69 13.18 -11.61 -5.42
N ARG A 70 14.13 -12.47 -5.09
CA ARG A 70 15.43 -12.57 -5.77
C ARG A 70 15.31 -13.03 -7.23
N ARG A 71 14.32 -13.86 -7.55
CA ARG A 71 14.07 -14.34 -8.92
C ARG A 71 13.35 -13.34 -9.82
N GLN A 72 12.78 -12.26 -9.28
CA GLN A 72 12.04 -11.25 -10.05
C GLN A 72 12.89 -10.46 -11.05
N ARG A 73 14.21 -10.61 -11.05
CA ARG A 73 15.10 -9.95 -12.01
C ARG A 73 14.88 -10.52 -13.41
N GLY A 74 14.29 -9.72 -14.31
CA GLY A 74 14.18 -10.04 -15.73
C GLY A 74 12.96 -10.88 -16.15
N THR A 75 11.89 -10.87 -15.38
CA THR A 75 10.72 -11.75 -15.57
C THR A 75 9.81 -11.36 -16.75
N PHE A 76 9.86 -10.14 -17.25
CA PHE A 76 9.02 -9.71 -18.36
C PHE A 76 9.74 -9.85 -19.71
N ARG A 77 9.50 -10.99 -20.36
CA ARG A 77 9.99 -11.28 -21.72
C ARG A 77 8.89 -11.31 -22.80
N LYS A 78 7.62 -11.16 -22.39
CA LYS A 78 6.48 -11.18 -23.32
C LYS A 78 6.25 -9.80 -23.91
N SER A 79 5.90 -9.75 -25.19
CA SER A 79 5.41 -8.53 -25.83
C SER A 79 4.09 -8.07 -25.18
N PHE A 80 3.72 -6.82 -25.46
CA PHE A 80 2.43 -6.31 -25.01
C PHE A 80 1.26 -7.14 -25.57
N GLU A 81 1.36 -7.50 -26.84
CA GLU A 81 0.34 -8.26 -27.58
C GLU A 81 0.17 -9.65 -26.96
N GLU A 82 1.27 -10.35 -26.70
CA GLU A 82 1.24 -11.67 -26.04
C GLU A 82 0.66 -11.59 -24.63
N TYR A 83 1.01 -10.55 -23.87
CA TYR A 83 0.44 -10.34 -22.55
C TYR A 83 -1.05 -10.02 -22.64
N ALA A 84 -1.44 -9.08 -23.50
CA ALA A 84 -2.82 -8.67 -23.69
C ALA A 84 -3.71 -9.83 -24.15
N ALA A 85 -3.23 -10.68 -25.08
CA ALA A 85 -3.97 -11.85 -25.56
C ALA A 85 -4.35 -12.82 -24.43
N THR A 86 -3.52 -12.92 -23.38
CA THR A 86 -3.81 -13.80 -22.24
C THR A 86 -4.70 -13.14 -21.17
N ARG A 87 -4.85 -11.82 -21.19
CA ARG A 87 -5.59 -11.06 -20.15
C ARG A 87 -6.91 -10.50 -20.65
N VAL A 88 -6.96 -10.09 -21.91
CA VAL A 88 -8.16 -9.48 -22.54
C VAL A 88 -8.91 -10.57 -23.32
N VAL A 89 -9.57 -11.45 -22.59
CA VAL A 89 -10.32 -12.57 -23.15
C VAL A 89 -11.83 -12.31 -23.10
N PRO A 90 -12.64 -12.88 -24.04
CA PRO A 90 -14.08 -12.61 -24.11
C PRO A 90 -14.84 -12.81 -22.80
N ALA A 91 -14.50 -13.87 -22.07
CA ALA A 91 -15.14 -14.18 -20.78
C ALA A 91 -14.96 -13.04 -19.76
N ARG A 92 -13.75 -12.49 -19.63
CA ARG A 92 -13.47 -11.34 -18.75
C ARG A 92 -14.20 -10.06 -19.20
N ILE A 93 -14.20 -9.79 -20.50
CA ILE A 93 -14.91 -8.63 -21.06
C ILE A 93 -16.41 -8.72 -20.76
N ASN A 94 -17.03 -9.88 -21.00
CA ASN A 94 -18.45 -10.08 -20.74
C ASN A 94 -18.78 -9.96 -19.26
N ARG A 95 -17.95 -10.51 -18.39
CA ARG A 95 -18.10 -10.35 -16.94
C ARG A 95 -17.99 -8.88 -16.52
N ALA A 96 -16.99 -8.17 -17.02
CA ALA A 96 -16.82 -6.74 -16.72
C ALA A 96 -18.05 -5.92 -17.15
N ARG A 97 -18.62 -6.19 -18.35
CA ARG A 97 -19.86 -5.55 -18.81
C ARG A 97 -21.04 -5.84 -17.89
N GLN A 98 -21.24 -7.09 -17.46
CA GLN A 98 -22.30 -7.46 -16.53
C GLN A 98 -22.16 -6.73 -15.19
N LEU A 99 -20.93 -6.65 -14.66
CA LEU A 99 -20.65 -5.93 -13.41
C LEU A 99 -20.80 -4.41 -13.58
N MET A 100 -20.46 -3.84 -14.73
CA MET A 100 -20.74 -2.44 -15.01
C MET A 100 -22.25 -2.14 -14.96
N HIS A 101 -23.08 -3.01 -15.51
CA HIS A 101 -24.55 -2.86 -15.41
C HIS A 101 -25.02 -3.02 -13.95
N ARG A 102 -24.52 -4.04 -13.24
CA ARG A 102 -24.89 -4.28 -11.83
C ARG A 102 -24.54 -3.10 -10.93
N HIS A 103 -23.40 -2.48 -11.15
CA HIS A 103 -22.89 -1.38 -10.33
C HIS A 103 -23.04 -0.01 -10.99
N ALA A 104 -23.95 0.14 -11.96
CA ALA A 104 -24.08 1.36 -12.77
C ALA A 104 -24.28 2.64 -11.93
N ALA A 105 -25.18 2.58 -10.94
CA ALA A 105 -25.44 3.73 -10.06
C ALA A 105 -24.23 4.09 -9.18
N LEU A 106 -23.53 3.09 -8.64
CA LEU A 106 -22.29 3.26 -7.87
C LEU A 106 -21.19 3.89 -8.73
N LEU A 107 -20.93 3.32 -9.89
CA LEU A 107 -19.91 3.80 -10.83
C LEU A 107 -20.17 5.22 -11.29
N ALA A 108 -21.43 5.58 -11.61
CA ALA A 108 -21.81 6.93 -11.99
C ALA A 108 -21.60 7.93 -10.84
N ARG A 109 -21.82 7.53 -9.59
CA ARG A 109 -21.56 8.36 -8.40
C ARG A 109 -20.05 8.57 -8.20
N ILE A 110 -19.23 7.51 -8.34
CA ILE A 110 -17.77 7.57 -8.25
C ILE A 110 -17.20 8.46 -9.38
N GLU A 111 -17.66 8.27 -10.61
CA GLU A 111 -17.22 9.06 -11.76
C GLU A 111 -17.51 10.57 -11.57
N ARG A 112 -18.70 10.93 -11.08
CA ARG A 112 -19.02 12.33 -10.75
C ARG A 112 -18.11 12.91 -9.67
N GLN A 113 -17.76 12.13 -8.64
CA GLN A 113 -16.97 12.60 -7.49
C GLN A 113 -15.47 12.70 -7.80
N PHE A 114 -14.94 11.72 -8.51
CA PHE A 114 -13.48 11.59 -8.72
C PHE A 114 -13.06 11.94 -10.15
N GLY A 115 -13.98 12.02 -11.10
CA GLY A 115 -13.67 12.31 -12.51
C GLY A 115 -12.97 11.14 -13.24
N VAL A 116 -13.05 9.92 -12.71
CA VAL A 116 -12.44 8.71 -13.29
C VAL A 116 -13.52 7.89 -13.97
N PRO A 117 -13.42 7.62 -15.30
CA PRO A 117 -14.45 6.89 -16.03
C PRO A 117 -14.69 5.48 -15.48
N ALA A 118 -15.96 5.08 -15.41
CA ALA A 118 -16.39 3.76 -14.99
C ALA A 118 -15.66 2.64 -15.75
N THR A 119 -15.45 2.80 -17.04
CA THR A 119 -14.75 1.83 -17.90
C THR A 119 -13.30 1.60 -17.47
N LEU A 120 -12.61 2.67 -17.03
CA LEU A 120 -11.23 2.56 -16.56
C LEU A 120 -11.16 1.82 -15.22
N LEU A 121 -12.04 2.14 -14.27
CA LEU A 121 -12.11 1.46 -12.97
C LEU A 121 -12.41 -0.03 -13.16
N MET A 122 -13.34 -0.37 -14.03
CA MET A 122 -13.65 -1.76 -14.34
C MET A 122 -12.49 -2.48 -15.00
N ALA A 123 -11.74 -1.83 -15.90
CA ALA A 123 -10.56 -2.42 -16.52
C ALA A 123 -9.47 -2.74 -15.49
N ILE A 124 -9.19 -1.81 -14.57
CA ILE A 124 -8.22 -2.03 -13.48
C ILE A 124 -8.68 -3.19 -12.59
N TRP A 125 -9.91 -3.15 -12.11
CA TRP A 125 -10.46 -4.19 -11.24
C TRP A 125 -10.44 -5.58 -11.90
N THR A 126 -10.78 -5.64 -13.20
CA THR A 126 -10.74 -6.89 -13.98
C THR A 126 -9.30 -7.42 -14.13
N LEU A 127 -8.35 -6.55 -14.43
CA LEU A 127 -6.96 -6.97 -14.69
C LEU A 127 -6.21 -7.36 -13.43
N GLU A 128 -6.47 -6.67 -12.30
CA GLU A 128 -5.76 -6.90 -11.04
C GLU A 128 -6.26 -8.16 -10.31
N SER A 129 -7.57 -8.38 -10.25
CA SER A 129 -8.14 -9.46 -9.42
C SER A 129 -9.30 -10.23 -10.06
N ASP A 130 -9.51 -10.09 -11.37
CA ASP A 130 -10.68 -10.68 -12.05
C ASP A 130 -12.00 -10.29 -11.34
N ASN A 131 -12.11 -9.00 -11.00
CA ASN A 131 -13.22 -8.41 -10.24
C ASN A 131 -13.40 -9.05 -8.85
N GLY A 132 -12.31 -9.25 -8.14
CA GLY A 132 -12.30 -9.78 -6.78
C GLY A 132 -12.49 -11.29 -6.66
N THR A 133 -12.49 -12.03 -7.78
CA THR A 133 -12.61 -13.49 -7.77
C THR A 133 -11.34 -14.23 -8.12
N GLY A 134 -10.34 -13.51 -8.61
CA GLY A 134 -9.01 -14.03 -8.91
C GLY A 134 -8.10 -14.12 -7.68
N ASP A 135 -6.89 -14.55 -7.91
CA ASP A 135 -5.88 -14.66 -6.86
C ASP A 135 -5.39 -13.26 -6.44
N MET A 136 -5.68 -12.88 -5.22
CA MET A 136 -5.24 -11.63 -4.60
C MET A 136 -4.02 -11.84 -3.68
N GLY A 137 -3.41 -13.02 -3.73
CA GLY A 137 -2.34 -13.44 -2.84
C GLY A 137 -2.86 -14.22 -1.61
N LYS A 138 -1.95 -15.04 -1.05
CA LYS A 138 -2.25 -15.95 0.07
C LYS A 138 -1.21 -15.80 1.21
N LEU A 139 -0.33 -14.81 1.13
CA LEU A 139 0.75 -14.63 2.08
C LEU A 139 0.32 -13.72 3.23
N PRO A 140 0.70 -14.05 4.48
CA PRO A 140 0.53 -13.14 5.62
C PRO A 140 1.35 -11.86 5.38
N VAL A 141 0.68 -10.73 5.20
CA VAL A 141 1.31 -9.45 4.80
C VAL A 141 2.37 -8.99 5.79
N ILE A 142 2.09 -9.09 7.09
CA ILE A 142 3.05 -8.68 8.13
C ILE A 142 4.35 -9.50 8.02
N ARG A 143 4.25 -10.82 7.90
CA ARG A 143 5.41 -11.70 7.76
C ARG A 143 6.19 -11.39 6.49
N THR A 144 5.48 -11.22 5.40
CA THR A 144 6.06 -10.89 4.09
C THR A 144 6.83 -9.58 4.13
N LEU A 145 6.20 -8.52 4.64
CA LEU A 145 6.83 -7.19 4.72
C LEU A 145 8.00 -7.15 5.71
N ALA A 146 7.87 -7.77 6.88
CA ALA A 146 8.96 -7.86 7.84
C ALA A 146 10.17 -8.62 7.26
N THR A 147 9.92 -9.70 6.52
CA THR A 147 10.97 -10.45 5.82
C THR A 147 11.69 -9.61 4.78
N LEU A 148 10.95 -8.89 3.94
CA LEU A 148 11.52 -8.05 2.89
C LEU A 148 12.20 -6.78 3.44
N ALA A 149 11.68 -6.22 4.53
CA ALA A 149 12.27 -5.08 5.22
C ALA A 149 13.64 -5.44 5.83
N HIS A 150 13.78 -6.69 6.30
CA HIS A 150 15.01 -7.18 6.89
C HIS A 150 16.08 -7.59 5.86
N ASP A 151 15.75 -7.84 4.58
CA ASP A 151 16.67 -8.38 3.54
C ASP A 151 17.69 -7.35 3.00
N CYS A 152 17.75 -6.15 3.49
CA CYS A 152 18.70 -5.07 3.12
C CYS A 152 18.68 -4.60 1.65
N ARG A 153 17.80 -5.10 0.80
CA ARG A 153 17.76 -4.70 -0.60
C ARG A 153 16.84 -3.51 -0.89
N ARG A 154 15.75 -3.41 -0.15
CA ARG A 154 14.72 -2.36 -0.27
C ARG A 154 14.13 -2.05 1.11
N THR A 155 15.00 -1.93 2.10
CA THR A 155 14.63 -1.85 3.52
C THR A 155 13.68 -0.71 3.80
N GLU A 156 14.01 0.50 3.44
CA GLU A 156 13.19 1.69 3.70
C GLU A 156 11.78 1.56 3.13
N LEU A 157 11.68 1.04 1.89
CA LEU A 157 10.38 0.78 1.26
C LEU A 157 9.54 -0.18 2.11
N PHE A 158 10.11 -1.34 2.45
CA PHE A 158 9.33 -2.38 3.12
C PHE A 158 9.13 -2.11 4.61
N GLN A 159 9.99 -1.35 5.26
CA GLN A 159 9.75 -0.83 6.62
C GLN A 159 8.54 0.12 6.62
N SER A 160 8.47 1.06 5.68
CA SER A 160 7.32 1.95 5.56
C SER A 160 6.01 1.21 5.26
N GLU A 161 6.07 0.19 4.41
CA GLU A 161 4.89 -0.64 4.11
C GLU A 161 4.48 -1.51 5.32
N LEU A 162 5.44 -2.01 6.11
CA LEU A 162 5.16 -2.75 7.34
C LEU A 162 4.48 -1.86 8.38
N LEU A 163 4.96 -0.63 8.58
CA LEU A 163 4.32 0.34 9.46
C LEU A 163 2.90 0.67 9.00
N ALA A 164 2.71 0.88 7.70
CA ALA A 164 1.38 1.12 7.13
C ALA A 164 0.43 -0.08 7.31
N ALA A 165 0.94 -1.31 7.17
CA ALA A 165 0.14 -2.51 7.42
C ALA A 165 -0.30 -2.63 8.90
N LEU A 166 0.59 -2.32 9.84
CA LEU A 166 0.25 -2.24 11.25
C LEU A 166 -0.77 -1.14 11.54
N GLN A 167 -0.68 -0.01 10.84
CA GLN A 167 -1.63 1.10 10.97
C GLN A 167 -3.04 0.73 10.48
N ILE A 168 -3.18 -0.10 9.43
CA ILE A 168 -4.47 -0.64 8.99
C ILE A 168 -5.13 -1.44 10.13
N VAL A 169 -4.34 -2.27 10.84
CA VAL A 169 -4.83 -3.01 12.01
C VAL A 169 -5.20 -2.07 13.16
N GLN A 170 -4.35 -1.08 13.45
CA GLN A 170 -4.58 -0.10 14.50
C GLN A 170 -5.87 0.70 14.28
N ARG A 171 -6.20 1.02 13.04
CA ARG A 171 -7.45 1.72 12.66
C ARG A 171 -8.69 0.83 12.76
N GLY A 172 -8.50 -0.49 12.80
CA GLY A 172 -9.59 -1.46 12.76
C GLY A 172 -10.20 -1.71 11.38
N ASP A 173 -9.57 -1.20 10.32
CA ASP A 173 -10.03 -1.42 8.94
C ASP A 173 -10.01 -2.93 8.59
N LEU A 174 -8.93 -3.62 8.94
CA LEU A 174 -8.77 -5.07 8.79
C LEU A 174 -8.17 -5.67 10.08
N ALA A 175 -8.66 -6.83 10.48
CA ALA A 175 -8.01 -7.59 11.53
C ALA A 175 -6.68 -8.20 11.03
N LEU A 176 -5.75 -8.49 11.95
CA LEU A 176 -4.45 -9.06 11.61
C LEU A 176 -4.54 -10.34 10.74
N ARG A 177 -5.50 -11.23 11.05
CA ARG A 177 -5.77 -12.47 10.29
C ARG A 177 -6.30 -12.20 8.86
N GLU A 178 -6.80 -11.00 8.60
CA GLU A 178 -7.35 -10.59 7.31
C GLU A 178 -6.29 -9.93 6.41
N LEU A 179 -5.14 -9.57 6.97
CA LEU A 179 -3.99 -9.04 6.22
C LEU A 179 -3.28 -10.17 5.47
N ILE A 180 -3.96 -10.66 4.45
CA ILE A 180 -3.44 -11.65 3.50
C ILE A 180 -3.35 -10.98 2.14
N GLY A 181 -2.23 -11.17 1.44
CA GLY A 181 -1.96 -10.46 0.20
C GLY A 181 -0.93 -11.15 -0.70
N ALA A 182 -0.40 -10.39 -1.65
CA ALA A 182 0.60 -10.88 -2.59
C ALA A 182 2.02 -10.77 -2.00
N TYR A 183 3.02 -11.16 -2.77
CA TYR A 183 4.37 -11.41 -2.26
C TYR A 183 5.15 -10.13 -1.84
N ALA A 184 4.78 -8.96 -2.31
CA ALA A 184 5.36 -7.69 -1.87
C ALA A 184 4.46 -6.93 -0.88
N GLY A 185 3.47 -7.63 -0.28
CA GLY A 185 2.55 -7.07 0.71
C GLY A 185 1.36 -6.36 0.11
N GLU A 186 1.12 -6.50 -1.22
CA GLU A 186 -0.07 -5.94 -1.85
C GLU A 186 -1.32 -6.61 -1.29
N ILE A 187 -2.28 -5.78 -0.89
CA ILE A 187 -3.61 -6.17 -0.40
C ILE A 187 -4.67 -5.53 -1.29
N SER A 188 -5.89 -5.99 -1.18
CA SER A 188 -7.05 -5.48 -1.93
C SER A 188 -7.28 -6.10 -3.30
N GLN A 189 -8.49 -5.88 -3.79
CA GLN A 189 -8.91 -6.32 -5.12
C GLN A 189 -8.24 -5.54 -6.26
N THR A 190 -7.59 -4.42 -5.97
CA THR A 190 -6.83 -3.60 -6.92
C THR A 190 -5.36 -3.47 -6.55
N GLN A 191 -4.84 -4.42 -5.76
CA GLN A 191 -3.42 -4.61 -5.45
C GLN A 191 -2.75 -3.37 -4.86
N PHE A 192 -3.40 -2.74 -3.88
CA PHE A 192 -2.83 -1.63 -3.12
C PHE A 192 -1.71 -2.11 -2.19
N LEU A 193 -0.61 -1.39 -2.14
CA LEU A 193 0.32 -1.49 -1.02
C LEU A 193 -0.31 -0.86 0.24
N PRO A 194 0.10 -1.30 1.45
CA PRO A 194 -0.46 -0.77 2.70
C PRO A 194 -0.40 0.75 2.83
N SER A 195 0.69 1.39 2.42
CA SER A 195 0.82 2.85 2.41
C SER A 195 -0.22 3.52 1.50
N SER A 196 -0.46 2.94 0.34
CA SER A 196 -1.49 3.40 -0.60
C SER A 196 -2.90 3.17 -0.04
N TYR A 197 -3.11 2.06 0.67
CA TYR A 197 -4.36 1.79 1.37
C TYR A 197 -4.67 2.88 2.40
N ILE A 198 -3.70 3.22 3.26
CA ILE A 198 -3.84 4.28 4.26
C ILE A 198 -4.10 5.63 3.61
N LYS A 199 -3.36 5.95 2.54
CA LYS A 199 -3.38 7.28 1.90
C LYS A 199 -4.61 7.52 1.03
N TYR A 200 -5.08 6.50 0.33
CA TYR A 200 -6.11 6.65 -0.70
C TYR A 200 -7.39 5.86 -0.41
N GLY A 201 -7.41 5.06 0.65
CA GLY A 201 -8.59 4.32 1.08
C GLY A 201 -9.76 5.26 1.39
N VAL A 202 -10.95 4.87 0.95
CA VAL A 202 -12.21 5.58 1.17
C VAL A 202 -13.24 4.59 1.66
N ASP A 203 -13.81 4.83 2.83
CA ASP A 203 -15.05 4.21 3.28
C ASP A 203 -16.20 4.79 2.44
N TYR A 204 -16.61 4.08 1.41
CA TYR A 204 -17.58 4.59 0.44
C TYR A 204 -18.99 4.04 0.62
N ASP A 205 -19.12 2.95 1.34
CA ASP A 205 -20.43 2.41 1.78
C ASP A 205 -20.86 2.97 3.14
N GLY A 206 -19.93 3.59 3.89
CA GLY A 206 -20.21 4.31 5.13
C GLY A 206 -20.38 3.38 6.33
N ASP A 207 -19.74 2.21 6.32
CA ASP A 207 -19.81 1.24 7.42
C ASP A 207 -18.85 1.56 8.59
N GLY A 208 -18.07 2.62 8.46
CA GLY A 208 -17.12 3.12 9.47
C GLY A 208 -15.71 2.56 9.34
N ARG A 209 -15.39 1.82 8.28
CA ARG A 209 -14.06 1.28 8.00
C ARG A 209 -13.80 1.26 6.50
N VAL A 210 -12.56 1.17 6.12
CA VAL A 210 -12.18 0.92 4.73
C VAL A 210 -11.95 -0.57 4.54
N ASP A 211 -12.69 -1.25 3.65
CA ASP A 211 -12.47 -2.68 3.34
C ASP A 211 -12.21 -2.89 1.84
N LEU A 212 -10.95 -2.73 1.42
CA LEU A 212 -10.56 -2.93 0.03
C LEU A 212 -10.46 -4.41 -0.39
N ARG A 213 -10.84 -5.33 0.50
CA ARG A 213 -10.87 -6.76 0.19
C ARG A 213 -12.28 -7.26 -0.16
N ARG A 214 -13.32 -6.69 0.47
CA ARG A 214 -14.69 -7.21 0.36
C ARG A 214 -15.69 -6.15 -0.12
N SER A 215 -15.53 -4.88 0.27
CA SER A 215 -16.43 -3.81 -0.12
C SER A 215 -16.12 -3.33 -1.54
N VAL A 216 -16.98 -3.68 -2.49
CA VAL A 216 -16.88 -3.20 -3.89
C VAL A 216 -16.96 -1.67 -3.96
N PRO A 217 -17.83 -0.98 -3.21
CA PRO A 217 -17.83 0.49 -3.15
C PRO A 217 -16.46 1.07 -2.75
N ASP A 218 -15.85 0.55 -1.68
CA ASP A 218 -14.56 1.03 -1.20
C ASP A 218 -13.44 0.77 -2.20
N VAL A 219 -13.40 -0.43 -2.78
CA VAL A 219 -12.40 -0.81 -3.79
C VAL A 219 -12.44 0.16 -4.98
N LEU A 220 -13.62 0.41 -5.55
CA LEU A 220 -13.75 1.25 -6.74
C LEU A 220 -13.52 2.72 -6.42
N ALA A 221 -14.05 3.22 -5.30
CA ALA A 221 -13.86 4.60 -4.89
C ALA A 221 -12.41 4.90 -4.49
N SER A 222 -11.75 4.00 -3.76
CA SER A 222 -10.34 4.15 -3.40
C SER A 222 -9.43 4.11 -4.63
N THR A 223 -9.72 3.24 -5.60
CA THR A 223 -8.99 3.20 -6.87
C THR A 223 -9.17 4.51 -7.64
N ALA A 224 -10.39 5.07 -7.67
CA ALA A 224 -10.65 6.37 -8.28
C ALA A 224 -9.93 7.50 -7.55
N ASN A 225 -9.93 7.48 -6.20
CA ASN A 225 -9.22 8.45 -5.38
C ASN A 225 -7.70 8.41 -5.61
N LEU A 226 -7.12 7.22 -5.69
CA LEU A 226 -5.70 7.04 -6.01
C LEU A 226 -5.36 7.66 -7.37
N LEU A 227 -6.14 7.38 -8.40
CA LEU A 227 -5.92 7.94 -9.74
C LEU A 227 -6.04 9.48 -9.74
N LYS A 228 -7.11 10.02 -9.13
CA LYS A 228 -7.33 11.46 -9.03
C LYS A 228 -6.20 12.15 -8.29
N SER A 229 -5.80 11.62 -7.14
CA SER A 229 -4.72 12.17 -6.30
C SER A 229 -3.35 12.14 -6.99
N ASN A 230 -3.15 11.19 -7.91
CA ASN A 230 -1.93 11.09 -8.73
C ASN A 230 -2.05 11.79 -10.10
N GLY A 231 -2.98 12.75 -10.24
CA GLY A 231 -3.04 13.65 -11.39
C GLY A 231 -3.92 13.18 -12.55
N TRP A 232 -4.80 12.19 -12.32
CA TRP A 232 -5.82 11.88 -13.32
C TRP A 232 -6.73 13.09 -13.56
N ARG A 233 -6.94 13.41 -14.84
CA ARG A 233 -7.87 14.46 -15.28
C ARG A 233 -8.71 13.93 -16.43
N ALA A 234 -10.03 14.02 -16.32
CA ALA A 234 -10.96 13.63 -17.38
C ALA A 234 -10.64 14.38 -18.69
N GLY A 235 -10.73 13.70 -19.82
CA GLY A 235 -10.50 14.27 -21.15
C GLY A 235 -9.03 14.61 -21.49
N ARG A 236 -8.10 14.53 -20.56
CA ARG A 236 -6.68 14.71 -20.86
C ARG A 236 -6.00 13.34 -21.03
N ARG A 237 -5.54 13.04 -22.24
CA ARG A 237 -4.51 12.01 -22.41
C ARG A 237 -3.28 12.50 -21.66
N SER A 238 -2.90 11.82 -20.57
CA SER A 238 -1.70 12.20 -19.83
C SER A 238 -0.51 12.22 -20.81
N ALA A 239 0.41 13.19 -20.65
CA ALA A 239 1.63 13.22 -21.44
C ALA A 239 2.43 11.90 -21.29
N ARG A 240 2.25 11.21 -20.17
CA ARG A 240 2.79 9.88 -19.88
C ARG A 240 2.07 8.76 -20.64
N ALA A 241 0.72 8.82 -20.79
CA ALA A 241 -0.02 7.86 -21.63
C ALA A 241 0.37 7.99 -23.11
N ARG A 242 0.71 9.20 -23.60
CA ARG A 242 1.34 9.40 -24.91
C ARG A 242 2.73 8.80 -25.03
N ARG A 243 3.54 8.84 -23.97
CA ARG A 243 4.83 8.15 -23.91
C ARG A 243 4.64 6.61 -23.89
N ILE A 244 3.67 6.12 -23.13
CA ILE A 244 3.35 4.70 -23.06
C ILE A 244 2.88 4.20 -24.43
N SER A 245 1.99 4.90 -25.12
CA SER A 245 1.55 4.51 -26.47
C SER A 245 2.68 4.55 -27.52
N ARG A 246 3.60 5.51 -27.44
CA ARG A 246 4.76 5.57 -28.33
C ARG A 246 5.81 4.52 -28.02
N SER A 247 5.97 4.14 -26.75
CA SER A 247 6.91 3.12 -26.30
C SER A 247 6.37 1.70 -26.51
N CYS A 248 5.06 1.50 -26.47
CA CYS A 248 4.42 0.25 -26.91
C CYS A 248 4.64 0.01 -28.41
N ALA A 249 4.66 1.09 -29.22
CA ALA A 249 5.00 1.00 -30.63
C ALA A 249 6.47 0.66 -30.91
N SER A 250 7.37 0.85 -29.92
CA SER A 250 8.80 0.51 -30.02
C SER A 250 9.18 -0.85 -29.42
N GLY A 251 8.21 -1.64 -28.97
CA GLY A 251 8.47 -3.03 -28.49
C GLY A 251 9.22 -3.17 -27.16
N THR A 252 9.47 -2.07 -26.46
CA THR A 252 10.14 -2.12 -25.15
C THR A 252 9.11 -2.23 -24.01
N GLY A 253 9.10 -3.37 -23.33
CA GLY A 253 8.15 -3.81 -22.31
C GLY A 253 7.91 -2.81 -21.17
N LEU A 254 6.77 -2.17 -21.21
CA LEU A 254 6.39 -1.02 -20.38
C LEU A 254 5.39 -1.32 -19.27
N TRP A 255 5.04 -2.58 -19.05
CA TRP A 255 4.14 -2.95 -17.96
C TRP A 255 4.79 -2.83 -16.57
N TYR A 256 6.12 -2.94 -16.49
CA TYR A 256 6.84 -2.71 -15.24
C TYR A 256 6.94 -1.23 -14.86
N THR A 257 6.81 -0.32 -15.84
CA THR A 257 6.83 1.13 -15.58
C THR A 257 5.45 1.73 -15.28
N ALA A 258 4.39 0.96 -15.38
CA ALA A 258 3.06 1.37 -14.89
C ALA A 258 2.91 1.16 -13.36
N ARG A 259 3.76 0.36 -12.73
CA ARG A 259 3.87 0.22 -11.27
C ARG A 259 4.61 1.35 -10.53
N PRO A 260 5.34 2.32 -11.13
CA PRO A 260 5.87 3.46 -10.41
C PRO A 260 4.83 4.37 -9.75
N TRP A 261 3.55 4.15 -9.99
CA TRP A 261 2.48 4.84 -9.26
C TRP A 261 2.44 4.47 -7.79
N LEU A 262 3.04 3.33 -7.42
CA LEU A 262 3.02 2.78 -6.08
C LEU A 262 4.35 2.92 -5.34
N SER A 263 5.42 3.43 -5.99
CA SER A 263 6.77 3.41 -5.41
C SER A 263 7.64 4.64 -5.70
N LEU A 264 7.08 5.83 -5.90
CA LEU A 264 7.89 7.04 -5.92
C LEU A 264 7.86 7.70 -4.55
N PRO A 265 9.03 7.86 -3.87
CA PRO A 265 9.17 8.87 -2.84
C PRO A 265 8.95 10.24 -3.49
N ASN A 266 8.22 11.11 -2.81
CA ASN A 266 8.11 12.51 -3.16
C ASN A 266 9.52 13.11 -3.13
N GLY A 267 10.07 13.47 -4.27
CA GLY A 267 11.12 14.44 -4.44
C GLY A 267 10.50 15.76 -4.83
#